data_39f276d55b802892a9608eef9312c36f
#
_entry.id   39f276d55b802892a9608eef9312c36f
#
_cell.length_a   1.000
_cell.length_b   1.000
_cell.length_c   1.000
_cell.angle_alpha   90.00
_cell.angle_beta   90.00
_cell.angle_gamma   90.00
#
_symmetry.space_group_name_H-M   'P 1'
#
loop_
_entity.id
_entity.type
_entity.pdbx_description
1 polymer ?
#
loop_
_entity_poly.entity_id
_entity_poly.type
_entity_poly.pdbx_seq_one_letter_code
_entity_poly.pdbx_strand_id
1 'polypeptide(L)'
;MKILLQYILMVGTAVLGVYGLLRLGADLVAPVSVGGVWNLTLTSPSGSAGICDILQVPLEGAALVISQSGPNLMLHFNGASQFTLQGKIEGTTVTAQTERRTQGVSSLHLVAHVDRQTKPDQLQATLESDACSGPISLVGTRQPLSQDTSGEN
;
A
#
# COMPACT_ATOMS: atom_id res chain seq x y z
N MET A 1 11.55 54.47 -21.02
CA MET A 1 11.78 53.20 -21.70
C MET A 1 12.42 52.12 -20.81
N LYS A 2 13.47 52.39 -20.02
CA LYS A 2 14.14 51.40 -19.16
C LYS A 2 13.22 50.78 -18.09
N ILE A 3 12.39 51.58 -17.43
CA ILE A 3 11.46 51.14 -16.37
C ILE A 3 10.40 50.19 -16.91
N LEU A 4 9.87 50.47 -18.10
CA LEU A 4 8.87 49.64 -18.74
C LEU A 4 9.45 48.25 -19.11
N LEU A 5 10.67 48.22 -19.63
CA LEU A 5 11.39 46.99 -19.98
C LEU A 5 11.64 46.11 -18.72
N GLN A 6 12.05 46.78 -17.63
CA GLN A 6 12.30 46.07 -16.35
C GLN A 6 11.03 45.46 -15.76
N TYR A 7 9.89 46.16 -15.89
CA TYR A 7 8.60 45.65 -15.44
C TYR A 7 8.14 44.47 -16.27
N ILE A 8 8.27 44.51 -17.61
CA ILE A 8 7.93 43.41 -18.51
C ILE A 8 8.80 42.19 -18.21
N LEU A 9 10.09 42.37 -17.94
CA LEU A 9 10.99 41.28 -17.62
C LEU A 9 10.63 40.63 -16.28
N MET A 10 10.27 41.41 -15.28
CA MET A 10 9.86 40.90 -13.96
C MET A 10 8.55 40.11 -14.02
N VAL A 11 7.55 40.64 -14.73
CA VAL A 11 6.27 39.94 -14.91
C VAL A 11 6.43 38.69 -15.77
N GLY A 12 7.23 38.77 -16.84
CA GLY A 12 7.50 37.65 -17.72
C GLY A 12 8.18 36.48 -17.01
N THR A 13 9.17 36.76 -16.13
CA THR A 13 9.81 35.69 -15.34
C THR A 13 8.86 35.04 -14.33
N ALA A 14 8.00 35.85 -13.69
CA ALA A 14 7.00 35.31 -12.76
C ALA A 14 6.00 34.40 -13.48
N VAL A 15 5.49 34.81 -14.63
CA VAL A 15 4.54 34.00 -15.43
C VAL A 15 5.19 32.72 -15.94
N LEU A 16 6.44 32.79 -16.44
CA LEU A 16 7.19 31.61 -16.87
C LEU A 16 7.47 30.63 -15.69
N GLY A 17 7.78 31.17 -14.51
CA GLY A 17 7.98 30.37 -13.30
C GLY A 17 6.71 29.61 -12.90
N VAL A 18 5.56 30.30 -12.86
CA VAL A 18 4.27 29.66 -12.54
C VAL A 18 3.89 28.61 -13.59
N TYR A 19 4.07 28.93 -14.88
CA TYR A 19 3.80 27.98 -15.95
C TYR A 19 4.69 26.73 -15.86
N GLY A 20 5.99 26.91 -15.55
CA GLY A 20 6.91 25.79 -15.34
C GLY A 20 6.50 24.90 -14.16
N LEU A 21 6.08 25.49 -13.03
CA LEU A 21 5.59 24.76 -11.87
C LEU A 21 4.30 23.98 -12.17
N LEU A 22 3.37 24.59 -12.91
CA LEU A 22 2.13 23.92 -13.32
C LEU A 22 2.40 22.74 -14.26
N ARG A 23 3.37 22.88 -15.15
CA ARG A 23 3.78 21.79 -16.05
C ARG A 23 4.42 20.62 -15.29
N LEU A 24 5.31 20.93 -14.33
CA LEU A 24 5.93 19.91 -13.46
C LEU A 24 4.92 19.22 -12.53
N GLY A 25 3.87 19.96 -12.13
CA GLY A 25 2.81 19.40 -11.28
C GLY A 25 1.76 18.61 -12.04
N ALA A 26 1.63 18.77 -13.35
CA ALA A 26 0.60 18.09 -14.14
C ALA A 26 0.76 16.57 -14.20
N ASP A 27 1.99 16.06 -14.04
CA ASP A 27 2.31 14.63 -14.04
C ASP A 27 2.26 14.00 -12.63
N LEU A 28 1.97 14.80 -11.59
CA LEU A 28 1.82 14.30 -10.23
C LEU A 28 0.46 13.63 -10.05
N VAL A 29 0.40 12.35 -10.41
CA VAL A 29 -0.77 11.53 -10.10
C VAL A 29 -0.70 11.12 -8.63
N ALA A 30 -1.73 11.48 -7.86
CA ALA A 30 -1.83 11.04 -6.48
C ALA A 30 -1.89 9.50 -6.43
N PRO A 31 -1.09 8.84 -5.58
CA PRO A 31 -1.13 7.40 -5.48
C PRO A 31 -2.51 6.94 -5.02
N VAL A 32 -2.92 5.77 -5.50
CA VAL A 32 -4.19 5.15 -5.10
C VAL A 32 -4.21 4.96 -3.58
N SER A 33 -5.32 5.35 -2.93
CA SER A 33 -5.48 5.15 -1.49
C SER A 33 -5.83 3.69 -1.20
N VAL A 34 -4.90 2.98 -0.56
CA VAL A 34 -5.06 1.58 -0.12
C VAL A 34 -5.06 1.45 1.41
N GLY A 35 -4.90 2.57 2.12
CA GLY A 35 -4.91 2.58 3.59
C GLY A 35 -6.23 2.07 4.16
N GLY A 36 -6.15 1.38 5.30
CA GLY A 36 -7.31 0.83 6.01
C GLY A 36 -7.12 -0.60 6.47
N VAL A 37 -8.19 -1.22 6.93
CA VAL A 37 -8.23 -2.59 7.42
C VAL A 37 -8.74 -3.51 6.33
N TRP A 38 -8.03 -4.61 6.09
CA TRP A 38 -8.33 -5.62 5.09
C TRP A 38 -8.46 -6.98 5.75
N ASN A 39 -9.58 -7.66 5.53
CA ASN A 39 -9.76 -9.04 5.94
C ASN A 39 -9.11 -9.95 4.90
N LEU A 40 -8.17 -10.79 5.33
CA LEU A 40 -7.44 -11.69 4.46
C LEU A 40 -8.09 -13.07 4.44
N THR A 41 -8.21 -13.65 3.25
CA THR A 41 -8.59 -15.02 3.02
C THR A 41 -7.54 -15.72 2.16
N LEU A 42 -7.22 -16.97 2.50
CA LEU A 42 -6.33 -17.81 1.71
C LEU A 42 -7.05 -18.32 0.46
N THR A 43 -6.42 -18.17 -0.69
CA THR A 43 -6.98 -18.64 -1.96
C THR A 43 -6.25 -19.90 -2.48
N SER A 44 -5.15 -20.32 -1.83
CA SER A 44 -4.41 -21.50 -2.25
C SER A 44 -5.26 -22.76 -2.08
N PRO A 45 -5.37 -23.60 -3.13
CA PRO A 45 -6.09 -24.88 -3.02
C PRO A 45 -5.42 -25.76 -1.97
N SER A 46 -6.26 -26.34 -1.14
CA SER A 46 -5.94 -27.32 -0.09
C SER A 46 -5.00 -28.41 -0.62
N GLY A 47 -3.74 -28.41 -0.23
CA GLY A 47 -2.80 -29.49 -0.53
C GLY A 47 -1.33 -29.12 -0.52
N SER A 48 -1.00 -27.86 -0.74
CA SER A 48 0.37 -27.36 -0.72
C SER A 48 0.48 -25.95 -0.16
N ALA A 49 -0.41 -25.57 0.75
CA ALA A 49 -0.15 -24.48 1.65
C ALA A 49 1.10 -24.88 2.42
N GLY A 50 2.26 -24.58 1.85
CA GLY A 50 3.55 -24.82 2.47
C GLY A 50 3.45 -24.24 3.86
N ILE A 51 3.59 -25.10 4.83
CA ILE A 51 3.65 -24.71 6.23
C ILE A 51 4.82 -23.73 6.31
N CYS A 52 4.49 -22.45 6.30
CA CYS A 52 5.47 -21.45 6.63
C CYS A 52 5.57 -21.48 8.15
N ASP A 53 6.65 -22.01 8.70
CA ASP A 53 6.91 -22.02 10.13
C ASP A 53 6.82 -20.62 10.76
N ILE A 54 7.01 -19.59 9.95
CA ILE A 54 6.91 -18.17 10.36
C ILE A 54 5.45 -17.74 10.51
N LEU A 55 4.57 -18.32 9.74
CA LEU A 55 3.13 -18.06 9.77
C LEU A 55 2.42 -19.19 10.52
N GLN A 56 2.84 -19.52 11.74
CA GLN A 56 2.17 -20.49 12.63
C GLN A 56 0.70 -20.15 12.94
N VAL A 57 0.11 -19.31 12.13
CA VAL A 57 -1.23 -18.78 12.28
C VAL A 57 -2.00 -19.13 11.04
N PRO A 58 -3.22 -19.64 11.16
CA PRO A 58 -4.13 -19.60 10.05
C PRO A 58 -4.27 -18.11 9.64
N LEU A 59 -3.74 -17.76 8.47
CA LEU A 59 -3.97 -16.44 7.84
C LEU A 59 -5.47 -16.24 7.54
N GLU A 60 -6.24 -17.26 7.72
CA GLU A 60 -7.68 -17.26 7.61
C GLU A 60 -8.28 -16.43 8.76
N GLY A 61 -8.87 -15.28 8.41
CA GLY A 61 -9.39 -14.32 9.38
C GLY A 61 -8.34 -13.34 9.94
N ALA A 62 -7.09 -13.38 9.46
CA ALA A 62 -6.11 -12.37 9.81
C ALA A 62 -6.49 -11.01 9.22
N ALA A 63 -6.29 -9.96 9.98
CA ALA A 63 -6.47 -8.60 9.51
C ALA A 63 -5.14 -8.01 9.07
N LEU A 64 -5.12 -7.39 7.90
CA LEU A 64 -4.02 -6.60 7.40
C LEU A 64 -4.38 -5.12 7.54
N VAL A 65 -3.63 -4.39 8.36
CA VAL A 65 -3.77 -2.94 8.51
C VAL A 65 -2.74 -2.26 7.64
N ILE A 66 -3.19 -1.47 6.68
CA ILE A 66 -2.30 -0.69 5.79
C ILE A 66 -2.36 0.77 6.20
N SER A 67 -1.22 1.31 6.63
CA SER A 67 -0.99 2.73 6.84
C SER A 67 -0.26 3.30 5.63
N GLN A 68 -0.80 4.37 5.03
CA GLN A 68 -0.27 4.96 3.80
C GLN A 68 0.13 6.42 4.02
N SER A 69 1.33 6.76 3.58
CA SER A 69 1.84 8.14 3.52
C SER A 69 2.42 8.42 2.13
N GLY A 70 1.60 9.02 1.27
CA GLY A 70 1.94 9.18 -0.14
C GLY A 70 2.12 7.81 -0.82
N PRO A 71 3.25 7.56 -1.50
CA PRO A 71 3.54 6.26 -2.10
C PRO A 71 4.07 5.22 -1.10
N ASN A 72 4.45 5.62 0.12
CA ASN A 72 5.02 4.72 1.11
C ASN A 72 3.92 4.04 1.93
N LEU A 73 4.11 2.75 2.18
CA LEU A 73 3.17 1.91 2.91
C LEU A 73 3.84 1.23 4.09
N MET A 74 3.08 1.08 5.17
CA MET A 74 3.41 0.22 6.28
C MET A 74 2.26 -0.76 6.47
N LEU A 75 2.57 -2.04 6.37
CA LEU A 75 1.61 -3.13 6.43
C LEU A 75 1.81 -3.89 7.74
N HIS A 76 0.79 -3.88 8.60
CA HIS A 76 0.77 -4.60 9.86
C HIS A 76 -0.17 -5.79 9.75
N PHE A 77 0.37 -6.98 9.91
CA PHE A 77 -0.42 -8.19 10.01
C PHE A 77 -0.81 -8.40 11.47
N ASN A 78 -2.10 -8.35 11.75
CA ASN A 78 -2.68 -8.65 13.05
C ASN A 78 -3.14 -10.11 13.05
N GLY A 79 -2.37 -10.93 13.72
CA GLY A 79 -2.61 -12.35 13.92
C GLY A 79 -1.84 -12.83 15.16
N ALA A 80 -1.67 -14.13 15.36
CA ALA A 80 -0.88 -14.65 16.47
C ALA A 80 0.62 -14.29 16.32
N SER A 81 1.10 -14.10 15.09
CA SER A 81 2.43 -13.53 14.80
C SER A 81 2.23 -12.14 14.22
N GLN A 82 2.60 -11.12 15.00
CA GLN A 82 2.56 -9.74 14.54
C GLN A 82 3.86 -9.43 13.79
N PHE A 83 3.75 -9.07 12.53
CA PHE A 83 4.89 -8.59 11.75
C PHE A 83 4.51 -7.39 10.90
N THR A 84 5.51 -6.60 10.57
CA THR A 84 5.35 -5.37 9.81
C THR A 84 6.20 -5.46 8.55
N LEU A 85 5.61 -5.10 7.41
CA LEU A 85 6.30 -4.92 6.15
C LEU A 85 6.32 -3.44 5.80
N GLN A 86 7.43 -2.99 5.24
CA GLN A 86 7.51 -1.67 4.62
C GLN A 86 7.46 -1.82 3.12
N GLY A 87 6.72 -0.94 2.46
CA GLY A 87 6.48 -1.05 1.04
C GLY A 87 6.17 0.26 0.36
N LYS A 88 5.89 0.13 -0.92
CA LYS A 88 5.48 1.22 -1.79
C LYS A 88 4.31 0.80 -2.67
N ILE A 89 3.54 1.80 -3.09
CA ILE A 89 2.49 1.64 -4.10
C ILE A 89 2.86 2.40 -5.37
N GLU A 90 2.80 1.70 -6.50
CA GLU A 90 2.97 2.26 -7.84
C GLU A 90 1.75 1.90 -8.68
N GLY A 91 0.96 2.91 -9.04
CA GLY A 91 -0.34 2.68 -9.68
C GLY A 91 -1.26 1.88 -8.76
N THR A 92 -1.59 0.64 -9.16
CA THR A 92 -2.42 -0.31 -8.39
C THR A 92 -1.61 -1.45 -7.76
N THR A 93 -0.29 -1.45 -7.94
CA THR A 93 0.60 -2.50 -7.45
C THR A 93 1.27 -2.07 -6.15
N VAL A 94 1.15 -2.91 -5.14
CA VAL A 94 1.80 -2.77 -3.83
C VAL A 94 2.95 -3.76 -3.77
N THR A 95 4.15 -3.28 -3.42
CA THR A 95 5.31 -4.12 -3.13
C THR A 95 5.78 -3.83 -1.72
N ALA A 96 5.98 -4.85 -0.90
CA ALA A 96 6.40 -4.69 0.48
C ALA A 96 7.35 -5.82 0.90
N GLN A 97 8.25 -5.51 1.85
CA GLN A 97 9.22 -6.46 2.38
C GLN A 97 9.48 -6.22 3.86
N THR A 98 10.03 -7.23 4.56
CA THR A 98 10.46 -7.04 5.94
C THR A 98 11.68 -6.11 6.00
N GLU A 99 11.65 -5.14 6.91
CA GLU A 99 12.71 -4.12 7.05
C GLU A 99 14.02 -4.68 7.64
N ARG A 100 13.96 -5.76 8.39
CA ARG A 100 15.13 -6.33 9.09
C ARG A 100 15.16 -7.84 9.03
N ARG A 101 16.32 -8.36 8.65
CA ARG A 101 16.77 -9.69 9.07
C ARG A 101 17.07 -9.64 10.60
N THR A 102 16.06 -9.72 11.42
CA THR A 102 16.26 -10.06 12.83
C THR A 102 16.72 -11.51 12.83
N GLN A 103 17.75 -11.86 13.63
CA GLN A 103 18.30 -13.21 13.70
C GLN A 103 17.16 -14.25 13.76
N GLY A 104 17.04 -15.08 12.71
CA GLY A 104 16.05 -16.15 12.60
C GLY A 104 14.75 -15.84 11.84
N VAL A 105 14.53 -14.62 11.37
CA VAL A 105 13.36 -14.29 10.53
C VAL A 105 13.80 -14.29 9.07
N SER A 106 13.18 -15.16 8.29
CA SER A 106 13.34 -15.23 6.84
C SER A 106 12.81 -13.95 6.19
N SER A 107 13.36 -13.60 5.03
CA SER A 107 12.86 -12.48 4.25
C SER A 107 11.42 -12.75 3.82
N LEU A 108 10.53 -11.81 4.10
CA LEU A 108 9.15 -11.82 3.60
C LEU A 108 9.06 -10.77 2.49
N HIS A 109 8.53 -11.18 1.36
CA HIS A 109 8.26 -10.31 0.22
C HIS A 109 6.79 -10.44 -0.17
N LEU A 110 6.09 -9.32 -0.24
CA LEU A 110 4.68 -9.27 -0.61
C LEU A 110 4.52 -8.44 -1.87
N VAL A 111 3.84 -9.00 -2.85
CA VAL A 111 3.37 -8.29 -4.04
C VAL A 111 1.86 -8.38 -4.05
N ALA A 112 1.17 -7.23 -4.15
CA ALA A 112 -0.27 -7.21 -4.20
C ALA A 112 -0.78 -6.28 -5.30
N HIS A 113 -1.94 -6.62 -5.85
CA HIS A 113 -2.66 -5.82 -6.81
C HIS A 113 -4.02 -5.42 -6.25
N VAL A 114 -4.34 -4.12 -6.31
CA VAL A 114 -5.60 -3.58 -5.79
C VAL A 114 -6.60 -3.43 -6.93
N ASP A 115 -7.72 -4.14 -6.83
CA ASP A 115 -8.86 -3.97 -7.71
C ASP A 115 -9.91 -3.08 -7.04
N ARG A 116 -10.16 -1.92 -7.65
CA ARG A 116 -11.15 -0.93 -7.21
C ARG A 116 -12.45 -0.98 -8.00
N GLN A 117 -12.53 -1.83 -9.00
CA GLN A 117 -13.76 -2.01 -9.78
C GLN A 117 -14.78 -2.84 -9.02
N THR A 118 -14.32 -3.67 -8.10
CA THR A 118 -15.15 -4.43 -7.17
C THR A 118 -15.57 -3.58 -5.97
N LYS A 119 -16.77 -3.82 -5.46
CA LYS A 119 -17.26 -3.20 -4.20
C LYS A 119 -17.67 -4.30 -3.24
N PRO A 120 -17.00 -4.45 -2.07
CA PRO A 120 -15.86 -3.66 -1.58
C PRO A 120 -14.56 -3.86 -2.39
N ASP A 121 -13.61 -2.92 -2.25
CA ASP A 121 -12.29 -3.02 -2.88
C ASP A 121 -11.63 -4.37 -2.54
N GLN A 122 -10.98 -4.99 -3.52
CA GLN A 122 -10.27 -6.24 -3.34
C GLN A 122 -8.76 -6.06 -3.51
N LEU A 123 -8.00 -6.80 -2.72
CA LEU A 123 -6.55 -6.87 -2.77
C LEU A 123 -6.18 -8.32 -3.09
N GLN A 124 -5.53 -8.57 -4.22
CA GLN A 124 -4.94 -9.86 -4.53
C GLN A 124 -3.45 -9.78 -4.20
N ALA A 125 -3.00 -10.60 -3.26
CA ALA A 125 -1.63 -10.57 -2.78
C ALA A 125 -0.96 -11.93 -2.91
N THR A 126 0.33 -11.90 -3.22
CA THR A 126 1.22 -13.06 -3.17
C THR A 126 2.30 -12.77 -2.14
N LEU A 127 2.44 -13.65 -1.16
CA LEU A 127 3.47 -13.58 -0.14
C LEU A 127 4.50 -14.68 -0.39
N GLU A 128 5.75 -14.27 -0.48
CA GLU A 128 6.91 -15.15 -0.68
C GLU A 128 7.84 -15.04 0.53
N SER A 129 8.44 -16.15 0.93
CA SER A 129 9.45 -16.20 1.98
C SER A 129 10.40 -17.36 1.74
N ASP A 130 11.67 -17.15 2.13
CA ASP A 130 12.72 -18.19 2.08
C ASP A 130 12.41 -19.39 3.01
N ALA A 131 11.54 -19.18 4.01
CA ALA A 131 11.10 -20.23 4.94
C ALA A 131 9.85 -20.97 4.47
N CYS A 132 9.26 -20.58 3.35
CA CYS A 132 8.06 -21.19 2.81
C CYS A 132 8.41 -22.10 1.65
N SER A 133 7.72 -23.23 1.50
CA SER A 133 7.92 -24.15 0.37
C SER A 133 7.36 -23.62 -0.96
N GLY A 134 6.73 -22.44 -0.96
CA GLY A 134 6.19 -21.80 -2.15
C GLY A 134 5.43 -20.51 -1.85
N PRO A 135 4.98 -19.79 -2.89
CA PRO A 135 4.22 -18.55 -2.75
C PRO A 135 2.84 -18.82 -2.17
N ILE A 136 2.39 -17.94 -1.29
CA ILE A 136 1.07 -17.98 -0.67
C ILE A 136 0.19 -16.92 -1.32
N SER A 137 -0.92 -17.34 -1.91
CA SER A 137 -1.89 -16.41 -2.50
C SER A 137 -2.98 -16.05 -1.50
N LEU A 138 -3.20 -14.75 -1.35
CA LEU A 138 -4.13 -14.15 -0.42
C LEU A 138 -5.10 -13.23 -1.16
N VAL A 139 -6.34 -13.21 -0.73
CA VAL A 139 -7.30 -12.18 -1.15
C VAL A 139 -7.72 -11.39 0.07
N GLY A 140 -7.55 -10.07 -0.02
CA GLY A 140 -7.99 -9.13 1.00
C GLY A 140 -9.27 -8.42 0.56
N THR A 141 -10.22 -8.27 1.47
CA THR A 141 -11.42 -7.46 1.27
C THR A 141 -11.38 -6.29 2.23
N ARG A 142 -11.53 -5.07 1.72
CA ARG A 142 -11.48 -3.86 2.54
C ARG A 142 -12.69 -3.78 3.45
N GLN A 143 -12.45 -3.57 4.74
CA GLN A 143 -13.54 -3.29 5.67
C GLN A 143 -14.09 -1.88 5.42
N PRO A 144 -15.41 -1.71 5.33
CA PRO A 144 -15.99 -0.38 5.34
C PRO A 144 -15.65 0.28 6.68
N LEU A 145 -15.23 1.55 6.63
CA LEU A 145 -15.09 2.34 7.85
C LEU A 145 -16.43 2.34 8.54
N SER A 146 -16.52 1.74 9.72
CA SER A 146 -17.71 1.87 10.58
C SER A 146 -17.89 3.37 10.82
N GLN A 147 -18.93 3.96 10.26
CA GLN A 147 -19.38 5.26 10.71
C GLN A 147 -19.85 5.04 12.15
N ASP A 148 -19.04 5.51 13.11
CA ASP A 148 -19.48 5.63 14.49
C ASP A 148 -20.72 6.50 14.51
N THR A 149 -21.86 5.85 14.54
CA THR A 149 -23.15 6.45 14.91
C THR A 149 -23.15 6.64 16.44
N SER A 150 -22.14 7.36 16.96
CA SER A 150 -22.11 7.82 18.33
C SER A 150 -22.64 9.24 18.37
N GLY A 151 -23.93 9.39 18.42
CA GLY A 151 -24.51 10.73 18.56
C GLY A 151 -26.01 10.77 18.48
N GLU A 152 -26.69 9.98 19.32
CA GLU A 152 -28.07 10.36 19.69
C GLU A 152 -28.42 9.73 21.03
N ASN A 153 -28.22 10.54 22.06
CA ASN A 153 -29.02 10.53 23.29
C ASN A 153 -28.92 11.90 23.93
#